data_301a4952eb03307766ea573ca47033eb
#
_entry.id   301a4952eb03307766ea573ca47033eb
#
_cell.length_a   1.000
_cell.length_b   1.000
_cell.length_c   1.000
_cell.angle_alpha   90.00
_cell.angle_beta   90.00
_cell.angle_gamma   90.00
#
_symmetry.space_group_name_H-M   'P 1'
#
loop_
_entity.id
_entity.type
_entity.pdbx_description
1 polymer ?
#
loop_
_entity_poly.entity_id
_entity_poly.type
_entity_poly.pdbx_seq_one_letter_code
_entity_poly.pdbx_strand_id
1 'polypeptide(L)'
;SLSITLFSGVITSIIAYGFDEEIRKIAAPLVGINIWYLNFIFVVSFFAALLQYKKHFATTAFSTALLNLSLISALLLAQGMQKLEIVYYLSYGVLIGGALQLLSHLYAAQKYSLLKLLFVGYRQKRNTPTTNSESEHFYKGFFPAIFASGASHLSAFLDTFLASFLVSGSISYLYFANRILQLPLALFAIALSTALFPTIARAIKKGDLAH
;
A
#
# COMPACT_ATOMS: atom_id res chain seq x y z
N SER A 1 14.35 1.53 5.74
CA SER A 1 14.24 2.89 5.16
C SER A 1 15.54 3.65 5.20
N LEU A 2 16.26 3.74 6.32
CA LEU A 2 17.51 4.50 6.42
C LEU A 2 18.55 4.06 5.37
N SER A 3 18.78 2.74 5.25
CA SER A 3 19.67 2.19 4.23
C SER A 3 19.21 2.51 2.81
N ILE A 4 17.90 2.48 2.56
CA ILE A 4 17.33 2.79 1.25
C ILE A 4 17.42 4.27 0.92
N THR A 5 17.29 5.15 1.92
CA THR A 5 17.50 6.59 1.73
C THR A 5 18.96 6.89 1.34
N LEU A 6 19.92 6.21 1.96
CA LEU A 6 21.35 6.34 1.60
C LEU A 6 21.64 5.82 0.18
N PHE A 7 20.91 4.82 -0.27
CA PHE A 7 21.04 4.22 -1.60
C PHE A 7 19.94 4.64 -2.59
N SER A 8 19.23 5.75 -2.33
CA SER A 8 18.11 6.20 -3.18
C SER A 8 18.53 6.41 -4.64
N GLY A 9 19.74 6.90 -4.89
CA GLY A 9 20.30 7.03 -6.24
C GLY A 9 20.43 5.69 -6.97
N VAL A 10 20.91 4.64 -6.29
CA VAL A 10 21.03 3.29 -6.86
C VAL A 10 19.65 2.72 -7.15
N ILE A 11 18.71 2.86 -6.24
CA ILE A 11 17.33 2.37 -6.40
C ILE A 11 16.66 3.09 -7.57
N THR A 12 16.80 4.41 -7.66
CA THR A 12 16.24 5.19 -8.78
C THR A 12 16.87 4.76 -10.09
N SER A 13 18.18 4.47 -10.12
CA SER A 13 18.85 3.97 -11.33
C SER A 13 18.37 2.59 -11.76
N ILE A 14 17.94 1.74 -10.83
CA ILE A 14 17.37 0.41 -11.15
C ILE A 14 15.94 0.56 -11.69
N ILE A 15 15.09 1.36 -11.02
CA ILE A 15 13.67 1.49 -11.36
C ILE A 15 13.48 2.30 -12.65
N ALA A 16 14.28 3.33 -12.84
CA ALA A 16 14.18 4.27 -13.95
C ALA A 16 15.49 4.31 -14.76
N TYR A 17 15.98 3.13 -15.12
CA TYR A 17 17.26 2.98 -15.84
C TYR A 17 17.29 3.73 -17.18
N GLY A 18 16.14 3.78 -17.88
CA GLY A 18 15.98 4.49 -19.14
C GLY A 18 15.91 6.03 -19.03
N PHE A 19 15.86 6.59 -17.82
CA PHE A 19 15.83 8.04 -17.65
C PHE A 19 17.22 8.68 -17.85
N ASP A 20 17.21 9.90 -18.37
CA ASP A 20 18.40 10.74 -18.44
C ASP A 20 18.95 11.00 -17.04
N GLU A 21 20.27 11.21 -16.94
CA GLU A 21 20.98 11.41 -15.67
C GLU A 21 20.42 12.62 -14.90
N GLU A 22 20.03 13.68 -15.59
CA GLU A 22 19.43 14.87 -15.00
C GLU A 22 18.11 14.54 -14.28
N ILE A 23 17.23 13.79 -14.93
CA ILE A 23 15.94 13.35 -14.35
C ILE A 23 16.19 12.42 -13.13
N ARG A 24 17.19 11.52 -13.23
CA ARG A 24 17.54 10.64 -12.11
C ARG A 24 18.05 11.39 -10.90
N LYS A 25 18.84 12.44 -11.10
CA LYS A 25 19.31 13.32 -10.01
C LYS A 25 18.17 14.04 -9.29
N ILE A 26 17.12 14.43 -10.02
CA ILE A 26 15.93 15.04 -9.43
C ILE A 26 15.06 13.98 -8.72
N ALA A 27 14.92 12.79 -9.29
CA ALA A 27 14.08 11.74 -8.74
C ALA A 27 14.66 11.07 -7.48
N ALA A 28 15.98 10.93 -7.36
CA ALA A 28 16.63 10.23 -6.26
C ALA A 28 16.28 10.79 -4.86
N PRO A 29 16.35 12.11 -4.60
CA PRO A 29 15.96 12.66 -3.30
C PRO A 29 14.46 12.47 -3.01
N LEU A 30 13.60 12.53 -4.03
CA LEU A 30 12.16 12.32 -3.89
C LEU A 30 11.85 10.86 -3.51
N VAL A 31 12.54 9.89 -4.12
CA VAL A 31 12.48 8.48 -3.73
C VAL A 31 12.94 8.32 -2.28
N GLY A 32 14.05 8.98 -1.90
CA GLY A 32 14.58 8.98 -0.53
C GLY A 32 13.57 9.48 0.51
N ILE A 33 12.81 10.52 0.19
CA ILE A 33 11.74 11.04 1.05
C ILE A 33 10.58 10.04 1.11
N ASN A 34 10.05 9.64 -0.04
CA ASN A 34 8.84 8.83 -0.11
C ASN A 34 9.02 7.41 0.48
N ILE A 35 10.24 6.86 0.51
CA ILE A 35 10.51 5.55 1.10
C ILE A 35 10.15 5.49 2.60
N TRP A 36 10.17 6.63 3.31
CA TRP A 36 9.78 6.68 4.70
C TRP A 36 8.29 6.39 4.91
N TYR A 37 7.46 6.63 3.90
CA TYR A 37 6.05 6.25 3.92
C TYR A 37 5.85 4.74 4.10
N LEU A 38 6.79 3.90 3.62
CA LEU A 38 6.70 2.45 3.81
C LEU A 38 6.69 2.04 5.29
N ASN A 39 7.37 2.79 6.16
CA ASN A 39 7.33 2.51 7.61
C ASN A 39 5.94 2.76 8.17
N PHE A 40 5.30 3.87 7.77
CA PHE A 40 3.95 4.17 8.21
C PHE A 40 2.96 3.14 7.70
N ILE A 41 2.98 2.84 6.40
CA ILE A 41 2.01 1.91 5.80
C ILE A 41 2.18 0.48 6.31
N PHE A 42 3.40 0.05 6.63
CA PHE A 42 3.64 -1.25 7.25
C PHE A 42 2.92 -1.38 8.59
N VAL A 43 3.08 -0.38 9.47
CA VAL A 43 2.43 -0.38 10.79
C VAL A 43 0.92 -0.17 10.66
N VAL A 44 0.48 0.71 9.76
CA VAL A 44 -0.94 0.93 9.42
C VAL A 44 -1.59 -0.36 8.96
N SER A 45 -0.97 -1.12 8.04
CA SER A 45 -1.50 -2.38 7.53
C SER A 45 -1.66 -3.44 8.63
N PHE A 46 -0.70 -3.50 9.56
CA PHE A 46 -0.79 -4.39 10.72
C PHE A 46 -2.01 -4.04 11.61
N PHE A 47 -2.17 -2.77 11.98
CA PHE A 47 -3.33 -2.36 12.79
C PHE A 47 -4.64 -2.46 12.00
N ALA A 48 -4.63 -2.20 10.69
CA ALA A 48 -5.79 -2.38 9.83
C ALA A 48 -6.29 -3.82 9.84
N ALA A 49 -5.39 -4.80 9.72
CA ALA A 49 -5.73 -6.22 9.80
C ALA A 49 -6.35 -6.59 11.17
N LEU A 50 -5.80 -6.09 12.27
CA LEU A 50 -6.34 -6.31 13.61
C LEU A 50 -7.73 -5.66 13.80
N LEU A 51 -7.94 -4.45 13.29
CA LEU A 51 -9.23 -3.76 13.34
C LEU A 51 -10.28 -4.49 12.48
N GLN A 52 -9.91 -4.97 11.30
CA GLN A 52 -10.78 -5.77 10.44
C GLN A 52 -11.16 -7.11 11.09
N TYR A 53 -10.23 -7.77 11.79
CA TYR A 53 -10.53 -8.95 12.59
C TYR A 53 -11.61 -8.66 13.66
N LYS A 54 -11.58 -7.46 14.25
CA LYS A 54 -12.64 -6.96 15.15
C LYS A 54 -13.87 -6.43 14.42
N LYS A 55 -14.00 -6.66 13.10
CA LYS A 55 -15.10 -6.18 12.24
C LYS A 55 -15.22 -4.65 12.18
N HIS A 56 -14.12 -3.93 12.48
CA HIS A 56 -14.07 -2.48 12.40
C HIS A 56 -13.36 -2.03 11.11
N PHE A 57 -14.14 -1.74 10.08
CA PHE A 57 -13.64 -1.38 8.74
C PHE A 57 -13.54 0.12 8.52
N ALA A 58 -14.26 0.92 9.29
CA ALA A 58 -14.39 2.37 9.07
C ALA A 58 -13.04 3.10 9.11
N THR A 59 -12.16 2.78 10.07
CA THR A 59 -10.83 3.41 10.19
C THR A 59 -9.98 3.13 8.95
N THR A 60 -9.98 1.88 8.48
CA THR A 60 -9.23 1.49 7.28
C THR A 60 -9.74 2.21 6.02
N ALA A 61 -11.06 2.31 5.86
CA ALA A 61 -11.66 3.03 4.75
C ALA A 61 -11.34 4.54 4.80
N PHE A 62 -11.45 5.16 5.98
CA PHE A 62 -11.15 6.57 6.19
C PHE A 62 -9.66 6.91 6.02
N SER A 63 -8.78 5.94 6.26
CA SER A 63 -7.33 6.09 6.10
C SER A 63 -6.92 6.56 4.70
N THR A 64 -7.55 6.02 3.66
CA THR A 64 -7.29 6.44 2.27
C THR A 64 -7.72 7.89 2.03
N ALA A 65 -8.82 8.33 2.66
CA ALA A 65 -9.27 9.72 2.57
C ALA A 65 -8.27 10.70 3.23
N LEU A 66 -7.64 10.31 4.35
CA LEU A 66 -6.62 11.11 5.02
C LEU A 66 -5.40 11.36 4.12
N LEU A 67 -4.92 10.32 3.42
CA LEU A 67 -3.81 10.48 2.48
C LEU A 67 -4.18 11.42 1.33
N ASN A 68 -5.35 11.22 0.72
CA ASN A 68 -5.80 12.08 -0.37
C ASN A 68 -5.99 13.53 0.08
N LEU A 69 -6.54 13.76 1.26
CA LEU A 69 -6.71 15.10 1.83
C LEU A 69 -5.35 15.78 2.07
N SER A 70 -4.37 15.03 2.57
CA SER A 70 -3.01 15.53 2.75
C SER A 70 -2.37 15.93 1.43
N LEU A 71 -2.52 15.11 0.38
CA LEU A 71 -2.00 15.42 -0.96
C LEU A 71 -2.69 16.64 -1.58
N ILE A 72 -4.01 16.75 -1.46
CA ILE A 72 -4.78 17.92 -1.93
C ILE A 72 -4.31 19.17 -1.18
N SER A 73 -4.16 19.09 0.13
CA SER A 73 -3.67 20.22 0.94
C SER A 73 -2.26 20.63 0.53
N ALA A 74 -1.36 19.68 0.31
CA ALA A 74 0.00 19.94 -0.16
C ALA A 74 -0.01 20.63 -1.54
N LEU A 75 -0.88 20.19 -2.45
CA LEU A 75 -1.01 20.79 -3.78
C LEU A 75 -1.56 22.21 -3.72
N LEU A 76 -2.56 22.47 -2.87
CA LEU A 76 -3.13 23.80 -2.67
C LEU A 76 -2.10 24.78 -2.07
N LEU A 77 -1.29 24.31 -1.12
CA LEU A 77 -0.21 25.11 -0.53
C LEU A 77 0.91 25.42 -1.52
N ALA A 78 1.15 24.54 -2.48
CA ALA A 78 2.18 24.70 -3.50
C ALA A 78 1.70 25.47 -4.75
N GLN A 79 0.49 26.05 -4.74
CA GLN A 79 -0.02 26.84 -5.85
C GLN A 79 0.89 28.03 -6.17
N GLY A 80 1.25 28.19 -7.44
CA GLY A 80 2.12 29.26 -7.90
C GLY A 80 3.62 29.02 -7.73
N MET A 81 4.03 27.90 -7.14
CA MET A 81 5.43 27.50 -7.02
C MET A 81 5.98 26.86 -8.30
N GLN A 82 7.31 26.72 -8.38
CA GLN A 82 7.95 26.04 -9.48
C GLN A 82 7.63 24.52 -9.46
N LYS A 83 7.64 23.89 -10.63
CA LYS A 83 7.29 22.46 -10.78
C LYS A 83 8.04 21.53 -9.82
N LEU A 84 9.33 21.78 -9.61
CA LEU A 84 10.16 20.98 -8.72
C LEU A 84 9.73 21.15 -7.25
N GLU A 85 9.44 22.36 -6.82
CA GLU A 85 8.95 22.66 -5.47
C GLU A 85 7.62 21.95 -5.20
N ILE A 86 6.67 21.98 -6.17
CA ILE A 86 5.37 21.29 -6.07
C ILE A 86 5.59 19.79 -5.79
N VAL A 87 6.55 19.14 -6.46
CA VAL A 87 6.82 17.71 -6.26
C VAL A 87 7.38 17.43 -4.86
N TYR A 88 8.22 18.31 -4.32
CA TYR A 88 8.68 18.21 -2.92
C TYR A 88 7.54 18.38 -1.93
N TYR A 89 6.65 19.37 -2.13
CA TYR A 89 5.46 19.55 -1.28
C TYR A 89 4.55 18.30 -1.31
N LEU A 90 4.34 17.70 -2.49
CA LEU A 90 3.60 16.44 -2.60
C LEU A 90 4.30 15.29 -1.86
N SER A 91 5.61 15.18 -1.94
CA SER A 91 6.36 14.14 -1.22
C SER A 91 6.23 14.31 0.31
N TYR A 92 6.30 15.52 0.82
CA TYR A 92 6.01 15.79 2.23
C TYR A 92 4.53 15.53 2.57
N GLY A 93 3.61 15.84 1.65
CA GLY A 93 2.19 15.51 1.78
C GLY A 93 1.96 14.01 1.96
N VAL A 94 2.70 13.15 1.23
CA VAL A 94 2.67 11.70 1.42
C VAL A 94 3.08 11.31 2.83
N LEU A 95 4.16 11.90 3.36
CA LEU A 95 4.64 11.60 4.72
C LEU A 95 3.65 12.05 5.79
N ILE A 96 3.11 13.25 5.67
CA ILE A 96 2.07 13.78 6.58
C ILE A 96 0.83 12.89 6.53
N GLY A 97 0.38 12.53 5.33
CA GLY A 97 -0.73 11.60 5.13
C GLY A 97 -0.48 10.25 5.80
N GLY A 98 0.71 9.69 5.64
CA GLY A 98 1.13 8.45 6.30
C GLY A 98 1.13 8.55 7.83
N ALA A 99 1.61 9.66 8.36
CA ALA A 99 1.57 9.92 9.81
C ALA A 99 0.12 10.04 10.32
N LEU A 100 -0.75 10.75 9.61
CA LEU A 100 -2.18 10.85 9.95
C LEU A 100 -2.88 9.50 9.89
N GLN A 101 -2.58 8.67 8.89
CA GLN A 101 -3.07 7.29 8.79
C GLN A 101 -2.62 6.47 10.01
N LEU A 102 -1.36 6.55 10.38
CA LEU A 102 -0.83 5.85 11.54
C LEU A 102 -1.51 6.31 12.83
N LEU A 103 -1.63 7.61 13.05
CA LEU A 103 -2.30 8.17 14.23
C LEU A 103 -3.76 7.72 14.34
N SER A 104 -4.50 7.72 13.22
CA SER A 104 -5.90 7.26 13.19
C SER A 104 -6.03 5.78 13.55
N HIS A 105 -5.10 4.93 13.08
CA HIS A 105 -5.09 3.50 13.41
C HIS A 105 -4.67 3.23 14.85
N LEU A 106 -3.69 3.96 15.37
CA LEU A 106 -3.29 3.87 16.79
C LEU A 106 -4.42 4.29 17.71
N TYR A 107 -5.10 5.39 17.40
CA TYR A 107 -6.27 5.83 18.16
C TYR A 107 -7.38 4.75 18.16
N ALA A 108 -7.71 4.21 17.01
CA ALA A 108 -8.69 3.13 16.91
C ALA A 108 -8.23 1.87 17.66
N ALA A 109 -6.98 1.46 17.52
CA ALA A 109 -6.41 0.32 18.23
C ALA A 109 -6.46 0.49 19.76
N GLN A 110 -6.23 1.70 20.26
CA GLN A 110 -6.39 2.03 21.67
C GLN A 110 -7.86 1.94 22.11
N LYS A 111 -8.78 2.55 21.35
CA LYS A 111 -10.22 2.56 21.62
C LYS A 111 -10.80 1.14 21.70
N TYR A 112 -10.36 0.25 20.81
CA TYR A 112 -10.81 -1.16 20.79
C TYR A 112 -9.95 -2.10 21.65
N SER A 113 -9.10 -1.55 22.53
CA SER A 113 -8.24 -2.29 23.46
C SER A 113 -7.28 -3.29 22.79
N LEU A 114 -6.99 -3.11 21.51
CA LEU A 114 -6.08 -3.98 20.75
C LEU A 114 -4.64 -3.86 21.24
N LEU A 115 -4.21 -2.67 21.64
CA LEU A 115 -2.88 -2.45 22.22
C LEU A 115 -2.70 -3.26 23.51
N LYS A 116 -3.73 -3.32 24.39
CA LYS A 116 -3.69 -4.14 25.60
C LYS A 116 -3.55 -5.62 25.27
N LEU A 117 -4.28 -6.10 24.25
CA LEU A 117 -4.19 -7.50 23.80
C LEU A 117 -2.79 -7.85 23.29
N LEU A 118 -2.15 -6.95 22.53
CA LEU A 118 -0.77 -7.15 22.06
C LEU A 118 0.21 -7.23 23.22
N PHE A 119 0.11 -6.34 24.20
CA PHE A 119 0.99 -6.36 25.40
C PHE A 119 0.75 -7.60 26.27
N VAL A 120 -0.49 -7.99 26.50
CA VAL A 120 -0.83 -9.20 27.25
C VAL A 120 -0.36 -10.45 26.51
N GLY A 121 -0.61 -10.54 25.19
CA GLY A 121 -0.15 -11.65 24.36
C GLY A 121 1.37 -11.79 24.36
N TYR A 122 2.10 -10.68 24.25
CA TYR A 122 3.57 -10.68 24.34
C TYR A 122 4.07 -11.19 25.70
N ARG A 123 3.42 -10.78 26.78
CA ARG A 123 3.79 -11.21 28.15
C ARG A 123 3.44 -12.68 28.39
N GLN A 124 2.33 -13.16 27.85
CA GLN A 124 1.84 -14.53 28.04
C GLN A 124 2.60 -15.55 27.19
N LYS A 125 3.06 -15.16 25.97
CA LYS A 125 3.90 -15.99 25.11
C LYS A 125 5.22 -16.43 25.78
N ARG A 126 5.67 -15.68 26.77
CA ARG A 126 6.86 -15.99 27.54
C ARG A 126 6.69 -17.23 28.43
N ASN A 127 5.45 -17.67 28.70
CA ASN A 127 5.12 -18.74 29.65
C ASN A 127 4.36 -19.93 29.02
N THR A 128 4.01 -19.88 27.74
CA THR A 128 3.32 -20.99 27.06
C THR A 128 4.15 -21.50 25.90
N PRO A 129 4.43 -22.82 25.79
CA PRO A 129 5.04 -23.39 24.60
C PRO A 129 4.06 -23.20 23.42
N THR A 130 4.52 -22.53 22.37
CA THR A 130 3.76 -22.40 21.11
C THR A 130 3.59 -23.79 20.51
N THR A 131 2.35 -24.21 20.30
CA THR A 131 2.06 -25.40 19.50
C THR A 131 2.55 -25.12 18.06
N ASN A 132 3.52 -25.90 17.59
CA ASN A 132 4.13 -25.79 16.26
C ASN A 132 3.08 -25.83 15.12
N SER A 133 1.92 -26.44 15.36
CA SER A 133 0.83 -26.61 14.42
C SER A 133 0.20 -25.29 13.91
N GLU A 134 -0.04 -24.30 14.78
CA GLU A 134 -0.68 -23.03 14.37
C GLU A 134 0.28 -22.15 13.55
N SER A 135 1.55 -22.14 13.93
CA SER A 135 2.59 -21.43 13.18
C SER A 135 2.80 -22.04 11.79
N GLU A 136 2.80 -23.35 11.70
CA GLU A 136 2.96 -24.09 10.43
C GLU A 136 1.77 -23.82 9.48
N HIS A 137 0.55 -23.82 10.00
CA HIS A 137 -0.64 -23.49 9.22
C HIS A 137 -0.60 -22.05 8.70
N PHE A 138 -0.16 -21.09 9.53
CA PHE A 138 0.04 -19.72 9.12
C PHE A 138 1.04 -19.58 7.97
N TYR A 139 2.22 -20.21 8.09
CA TYR A 139 3.24 -20.12 7.04
C TYR A 139 2.83 -20.80 5.73
N LYS A 140 2.09 -21.91 5.79
CA LYS A 140 1.53 -22.58 4.60
C LYS A 140 0.58 -21.69 3.79
N GLY A 141 -0.16 -20.80 4.44
CA GLY A 141 -1.01 -19.80 3.76
C GLY A 141 -0.26 -18.52 3.37
N PHE A 142 0.69 -18.09 4.19
CA PHE A 142 1.38 -16.81 4.05
C PHE A 142 2.29 -16.76 2.81
N PHE A 143 3.12 -17.77 2.59
CA PHE A 143 4.03 -17.78 1.45
C PHE A 143 3.31 -17.78 0.10
N PRO A 144 2.31 -18.64 -0.18
CA PRO A 144 1.56 -18.55 -1.42
C PRO A 144 0.86 -17.19 -1.61
N ALA A 145 0.33 -16.58 -0.55
CA ALA A 145 -0.29 -15.27 -0.60
C ALA A 145 0.71 -14.16 -0.99
N ILE A 146 1.94 -14.21 -0.46
CA ILE A 146 3.02 -13.27 -0.86
C ILE A 146 3.35 -13.44 -2.35
N PHE A 147 3.52 -14.68 -2.83
CA PHE A 147 3.83 -14.92 -4.24
C PHE A 147 2.70 -14.46 -5.15
N ALA A 148 1.44 -14.76 -4.81
CA ALA A 148 0.28 -14.32 -5.59
C ALA A 148 0.14 -12.78 -5.63
N SER A 149 0.35 -12.11 -4.49
CA SER A 149 0.33 -10.65 -4.41
C SER A 149 1.55 -10.02 -5.10
N GLY A 150 2.73 -10.67 -4.98
CA GLY A 150 3.97 -10.19 -5.56
C GLY A 150 3.96 -10.15 -7.09
N ALA A 151 3.24 -11.06 -7.74
CA ALA A 151 3.17 -11.13 -9.19
C ALA A 151 2.58 -9.85 -9.81
N SER A 152 1.53 -9.28 -9.21
CA SER A 152 0.94 -8.02 -9.69
C SER A 152 1.86 -6.82 -9.48
N HIS A 153 2.62 -6.80 -8.38
CA HIS A 153 3.60 -5.74 -8.11
C HIS A 153 4.81 -5.85 -9.04
N LEU A 154 5.23 -7.07 -9.39
CA LEU A 154 6.29 -7.30 -10.37
C LEU A 154 5.87 -6.79 -11.77
N SER A 155 4.63 -7.04 -12.17
CA SER A 155 4.08 -6.50 -13.43
C SER A 155 4.14 -4.97 -13.44
N ALA A 156 3.64 -4.30 -12.40
CA ALA A 156 3.68 -2.84 -12.30
C ALA A 156 5.11 -2.28 -12.30
N PHE A 157 6.06 -3.00 -11.69
CA PHE A 157 7.47 -2.64 -11.75
C PHE A 157 8.02 -2.74 -13.18
N LEU A 158 7.74 -3.84 -13.88
CA LEU A 158 8.17 -4.04 -15.26
C LEU A 158 7.56 -3.00 -16.22
N ASP A 159 6.28 -2.66 -16.02
CA ASP A 159 5.61 -1.60 -16.79
C ASP A 159 6.34 -0.26 -16.62
N THR A 160 6.70 0.11 -15.40
CA THR A 160 7.42 1.35 -15.11
C THR A 160 8.85 1.30 -15.67
N PHE A 161 9.53 0.18 -15.49
CA PHE A 161 10.88 -0.01 -16.01
C PHE A 161 10.91 0.09 -17.54
N LEU A 162 10.01 -0.61 -18.24
CA LEU A 162 9.92 -0.55 -19.70
C LEU A 162 9.51 0.86 -20.19
N ALA A 163 8.57 1.51 -19.52
CA ALA A 163 8.14 2.86 -19.86
C ALA A 163 9.25 3.90 -19.66
N SER A 164 10.26 3.62 -18.82
CA SER A 164 11.41 4.52 -18.64
C SER A 164 12.30 4.67 -19.89
N PHE A 165 12.25 3.71 -20.82
CA PHE A 165 12.97 3.77 -22.10
C PHE A 165 12.22 4.52 -23.20
N LEU A 166 10.98 4.89 -22.96
CA LEU A 166 10.14 5.62 -23.90
C LEU A 166 10.34 7.13 -23.77
N VAL A 167 9.68 7.88 -24.64
CA VAL A 167 9.75 9.36 -24.62
C VAL A 167 9.33 9.92 -23.26
N SER A 168 9.89 11.08 -22.90
CA SER A 168 9.57 11.76 -21.67
C SER A 168 8.06 11.94 -21.52
N GLY A 169 7.52 11.62 -20.32
CA GLY A 169 6.10 11.65 -20.02
C GLY A 169 5.38 10.32 -20.18
N SER A 170 5.96 9.30 -20.81
CA SER A 170 5.30 7.99 -21.05
C SER A 170 4.84 7.31 -19.77
N ILE A 171 5.63 7.39 -18.67
CA ILE A 171 5.23 6.86 -17.38
C ILE A 171 3.97 7.56 -16.86
N SER A 172 3.88 8.89 -17.01
CA SER A 172 2.71 9.66 -16.60
C SER A 172 1.48 9.28 -17.44
N TYR A 173 1.64 9.14 -18.76
CA TYR A 173 0.53 8.70 -19.62
C TYR A 173 0.04 7.31 -19.26
N LEU A 174 0.95 6.37 -19.00
CA LEU A 174 0.61 5.01 -18.57
C LEU A 174 -0.12 5.03 -17.22
N TYR A 175 0.35 5.85 -16.28
CA TYR A 175 -0.29 6.01 -14.98
C TYR A 175 -1.73 6.54 -15.10
N PHE A 176 -1.95 7.60 -15.88
CA PHE A 176 -3.29 8.15 -16.07
C PHE A 176 -4.21 7.19 -16.82
N ALA A 177 -3.71 6.51 -17.86
CA ALA A 177 -4.47 5.49 -18.59
C ALA A 177 -4.93 4.37 -17.65
N ASN A 178 -4.04 3.86 -16.80
CA ASN A 178 -4.37 2.85 -15.80
C ASN A 178 -5.41 3.35 -14.79
N ARG A 179 -5.35 4.63 -14.38
CA ARG A 179 -6.36 5.22 -13.47
C ARG A 179 -7.74 5.29 -14.11
N ILE A 180 -7.81 5.68 -15.37
CA ILE A 180 -9.09 5.73 -16.11
C ILE A 180 -9.66 4.33 -16.28
N LEU A 181 -8.82 3.34 -16.62
CA LEU A 181 -9.24 1.94 -16.77
C LEU A 181 -9.73 1.32 -15.43
N GLN A 182 -9.09 1.70 -14.31
CA GLN A 182 -9.49 1.20 -12.98
C GLN A 182 -10.89 1.63 -12.56
N LEU A 183 -11.41 2.77 -13.05
CA LEU A 183 -12.76 3.24 -12.72
C LEU A 183 -13.86 2.25 -13.15
N PRO A 184 -13.98 1.86 -14.45
CA PRO A 184 -14.95 0.85 -14.85
C PRO A 184 -14.69 -0.51 -14.20
N LEU A 185 -13.42 -0.89 -14.05
CA LEU A 185 -13.03 -2.15 -13.42
C LEU A 185 -13.51 -2.23 -11.97
N ALA A 186 -13.34 -1.16 -11.20
CA ALA A 186 -13.79 -1.11 -9.81
C ALA A 186 -15.33 -1.11 -9.70
N LEU A 187 -16.01 -0.35 -10.55
CA LEU A 187 -17.46 -0.21 -10.49
C LEU A 187 -18.20 -1.48 -10.93
N PHE A 188 -17.72 -2.14 -11.98
CA PHE A 188 -18.41 -3.29 -12.55
C PHE A 188 -17.78 -4.62 -12.15
N ALA A 189 -16.50 -4.83 -12.44
CA ALA A 189 -15.88 -6.13 -12.25
C ALA A 189 -15.67 -6.49 -10.77
N ILE A 190 -15.16 -5.58 -9.96
CA ILE A 190 -14.89 -5.83 -8.54
C ILE A 190 -16.21 -5.90 -7.76
N ALA A 191 -17.15 -4.98 -8.02
CA ALA A 191 -18.46 -5.00 -7.37
C ALA A 191 -19.23 -6.28 -7.70
N LEU A 192 -19.27 -6.69 -8.98
CA LEU A 192 -19.93 -7.91 -9.40
C LEU A 192 -19.25 -9.16 -8.82
N SER A 193 -17.92 -9.21 -8.83
CA SER A 193 -17.16 -10.31 -8.24
C SER A 193 -17.43 -10.47 -6.75
N THR A 194 -17.43 -9.36 -6.00
CA THR A 194 -17.72 -9.40 -4.55
C THR A 194 -19.16 -9.80 -4.23
N ALA A 195 -20.11 -9.43 -5.08
CA ALA A 195 -21.51 -9.83 -4.92
C ALA A 195 -21.76 -11.32 -5.28
N LEU A 196 -21.13 -11.80 -6.36
CA LEU A 196 -21.34 -13.16 -6.87
C LEU A 196 -20.48 -14.21 -6.16
N PHE A 197 -19.27 -13.86 -5.73
CA PHE A 197 -18.33 -14.81 -5.14
C PHE A 197 -18.90 -15.64 -3.99
N PRO A 198 -19.62 -15.07 -2.99
CA PRO A 198 -20.21 -15.88 -1.92
C PRO A 198 -21.29 -16.84 -2.40
N THR A 199 -21.99 -16.49 -3.47
CA THR A 199 -23.05 -17.34 -4.07
C THR A 199 -22.44 -18.50 -4.83
N ILE A 200 -21.43 -18.24 -5.65
CA ILE A 200 -20.69 -19.26 -6.40
C ILE A 200 -19.97 -20.22 -5.43
N ALA A 201 -19.29 -19.69 -4.41
CA ALA A 201 -18.62 -20.52 -3.42
C ALA A 201 -19.59 -21.45 -2.67
N ARG A 202 -20.80 -20.99 -2.37
CA ARG A 202 -21.85 -21.82 -1.75
C ARG A 202 -22.39 -22.89 -2.69
N ALA A 203 -22.59 -22.56 -3.98
CA ALA A 203 -23.05 -23.51 -4.99
C ALA A 203 -22.02 -24.64 -5.19
N ILE A 204 -20.74 -24.30 -5.33
CA ILE A 204 -19.66 -25.28 -5.45
C ILE A 204 -19.61 -26.21 -4.21
N LYS A 205 -19.74 -25.64 -3.00
CA LYS A 205 -19.70 -26.43 -1.76
C LYS A 205 -20.89 -27.37 -1.62
N LYS A 206 -22.05 -27.05 -2.24
CA LYS A 206 -23.26 -27.91 -2.26
C LYS A 206 -23.25 -28.94 -3.39
N GLY A 207 -22.28 -28.92 -4.29
CA GLY A 207 -22.23 -29.76 -5.48
C GLY A 207 -23.24 -29.37 -6.55
N ASP A 208 -23.87 -28.21 -6.44
CA ASP A 208 -24.88 -27.69 -7.34
C ASP A 208 -24.20 -26.87 -8.44
N LEU A 209 -23.67 -27.57 -9.45
CA LEU A 209 -22.95 -26.96 -10.59
C LEU A 209 -23.85 -26.71 -11.80
N ALA A 210 -25.18 -26.88 -11.65
CA ALA A 210 -26.15 -26.81 -12.72
C ALA A 210 -26.99 -25.53 -12.74
N HIS A 211 -26.32 -24.35 -12.63
CA HIS A 211 -26.97 -23.07 -12.93
C HIS A 211 -25.99 -22.10 -13.57
#